data_29d021e98ced62e2ee1341fd8e3789b0
#
_entry.id   29d021e98ced62e2ee1341fd8e3789b0
#
_cell.length_a   1.000
_cell.length_b   1.000
_cell.length_c   1.000
_cell.angle_alpha   90.00
_cell.angle_beta   90.00
_cell.angle_gamma   90.00
#
_symmetry.space_group_name_H-M   'P 1'
#
loop_
_entity.id
_entity.type
_entity.pdbx_description
1 polymer ?
#
loop_
_entity_poly.entity_id
_entity_poly.type
_entity_poly.pdbx_seq_one_letter_code
_entity_poly.pdbx_strand_id
1 'polypeptide(L)'
;MYNKLLNKKAKLALVGLGYVGLPIALEFAKRISVIGFDINEERLAKMRKKIDPCNELGTDAFENSDIYFTSSVDELREASFFIVAVPTPIDRFNQPDLKPLLAASRTVGMALKKGDYVVYESTVYPGCTEEDCVPVLEEVSGLKVGIDFKIGYSPERINPGDKVHTLANTVKIVSGCDAETLETVAKVYELVVRPGVHRAPNIKVAEAGKIIENTQRDVNIALMNELSIIFSRIGINTYDVLEAAGTKWNFLKFYPGLVGGHCIGVDPYYLVHKAKELKYHPQMINAGRFVNDSMGGYIAKKIVKKMIGMGKNILGARVLVMGVTFKEDVSDIRNSKVVDIVNELKDFGVDVDVTDPNADSEEVMHEYGFKLIEKPRANYDAVIVAVAHKEYMDLDEEYFRGLTYEHAVLGDIKGIYRGKIHLMKYWSL
;
A
#
# COMPACT_ATOMS: atom_id res chain seq x y z
N MET A 1 27.05 15.93 -10.64
CA MET A 1 25.70 15.64 -11.14
C MET A 1 24.71 16.73 -10.76
N TYR A 2 24.50 17.06 -9.49
CA TYR A 2 23.52 18.06 -9.01
C TYR A 2 23.53 19.38 -9.80
N ASN A 3 24.70 20.04 -9.95
CA ASN A 3 24.80 21.30 -10.73
C ASN A 3 24.47 21.13 -12.22
N LYS A 4 24.68 19.95 -12.79
CA LYS A 4 24.34 19.68 -14.20
C LYS A 4 22.81 19.61 -14.37
N LEU A 5 22.11 19.01 -13.40
CA LEU A 5 20.64 18.95 -13.39
C LEU A 5 20.03 20.35 -13.24
N LEU A 6 20.48 21.15 -12.25
CA LEU A 6 19.98 22.52 -12.04
C LEU A 6 20.17 23.42 -13.26
N ASN A 7 21.31 23.29 -13.93
CA ASN A 7 21.63 24.10 -15.12
C ASN A 7 21.07 23.49 -16.42
N LYS A 8 20.20 22.46 -16.32
CA LYS A 8 19.59 21.74 -17.45
C LYS A 8 20.61 21.17 -18.47
N LYS A 9 21.84 20.90 -18.02
CA LYS A 9 22.89 20.23 -18.79
C LYS A 9 22.83 18.71 -18.70
N ALA A 10 22.02 18.20 -17.82
CA ALA A 10 21.65 16.79 -17.65
C ALA A 10 20.17 16.70 -17.34
N LYS A 11 19.56 15.57 -17.67
CA LYS A 11 18.14 15.29 -17.36
C LYS A 11 18.05 14.21 -16.27
N LEU A 12 17.00 14.29 -15.46
CA LEU A 12 16.57 13.21 -14.59
C LEU A 12 15.57 12.32 -15.34
N ALA A 13 15.72 11.01 -15.25
CA ALA A 13 14.70 10.08 -15.72
C ALA A 13 14.00 9.42 -14.54
N LEU A 14 12.69 9.33 -14.60
CA LEU A 14 11.89 8.53 -13.70
C LEU A 14 11.31 7.32 -14.46
N VAL A 15 11.68 6.12 -14.03
CA VAL A 15 11.32 4.84 -14.64
C VAL A 15 10.23 4.17 -13.82
N GLY A 16 9.04 4.05 -14.42
CA GLY A 16 7.82 3.61 -13.75
C GLY A 16 6.98 4.79 -13.27
N LEU A 17 5.89 5.10 -13.99
CA LEU A 17 5.02 6.24 -13.73
C LEU A 17 3.70 5.80 -13.09
N GLY A 18 3.81 4.97 -12.05
CA GLY A 18 2.68 4.58 -11.20
C GLY A 18 2.28 5.69 -10.21
N TYR A 19 1.48 5.30 -9.20
CA TYR A 19 1.03 6.20 -8.13
C TYR A 19 2.18 6.77 -7.27
N VAL A 20 3.38 6.20 -7.33
CA VAL A 20 4.62 6.70 -6.71
C VAL A 20 5.40 7.55 -7.69
N GLY A 21 5.72 6.98 -8.86
CA GLY A 21 6.67 7.60 -9.78
C GLY A 21 6.16 8.88 -10.44
N LEU A 22 4.88 8.93 -10.82
CA LEU A 22 4.33 10.12 -11.46
C LEU A 22 4.36 11.37 -10.55
N PRO A 23 3.90 11.30 -9.28
CA PRO A 23 4.03 12.44 -8.35
C PRO A 23 5.48 12.90 -8.17
N ILE A 24 6.41 11.97 -8.01
CA ILE A 24 7.85 12.28 -7.87
C ILE A 24 8.39 12.97 -9.13
N ALA A 25 8.06 12.44 -10.31
CA ALA A 25 8.48 13.01 -11.59
C ALA A 25 7.99 14.45 -11.76
N LEU A 26 6.72 14.71 -11.44
CA LEU A 26 6.13 16.04 -11.55
C LEU A 26 6.74 17.04 -10.55
N GLU A 27 7.04 16.62 -9.31
CA GLU A 27 7.70 17.49 -8.34
C GLU A 27 9.11 17.86 -8.78
N PHE A 28 9.90 16.91 -9.30
CA PHE A 28 11.21 17.23 -9.88
C PHE A 28 11.09 18.12 -11.13
N ALA A 29 10.09 17.87 -11.97
CA ALA A 29 9.87 18.61 -13.21
C ALA A 29 9.55 20.11 -12.99
N LYS A 30 9.11 20.50 -11.80
CA LYS A 30 8.97 21.92 -11.41
C LYS A 30 10.33 22.63 -11.21
N ARG A 31 11.42 21.89 -11.13
CA ARG A 31 12.76 22.41 -10.81
C ARG A 31 13.81 22.11 -11.88
N ILE A 32 13.77 20.94 -12.50
CA ILE A 32 14.74 20.43 -13.46
C ILE A 32 14.05 19.75 -14.64
N SER A 33 14.79 19.46 -15.70
CA SER A 33 14.24 18.72 -16.85
C SER A 33 14.14 17.23 -16.54
N VAL A 34 12.95 16.65 -16.75
CA VAL A 34 12.63 15.26 -16.42
C VAL A 34 12.18 14.48 -17.66
N ILE A 35 12.61 13.23 -17.75
CA ILE A 35 12.07 12.23 -18.67
C ILE A 35 11.23 11.26 -17.84
N GLY A 36 9.92 11.22 -18.09
CA GLY A 36 9.03 10.23 -17.51
C GLY A 36 8.95 9.01 -18.42
N PHE A 37 9.46 7.87 -17.96
CA PHE A 37 9.47 6.62 -18.73
C PHE A 37 8.49 5.60 -18.15
N ASP A 38 7.62 5.06 -19.02
CA ASP A 38 6.76 3.93 -18.69
C ASP A 38 6.61 3.01 -19.90
N ILE A 39 6.44 1.72 -19.68
CA ILE A 39 6.22 0.73 -20.75
C ILE A 39 4.79 0.75 -21.30
N ASN A 40 3.85 1.35 -20.56
CA ASN A 40 2.44 1.38 -20.93
C ASN A 40 2.09 2.66 -21.69
N GLU A 41 1.99 2.55 -23.01
CA GLU A 41 1.73 3.69 -23.90
C GLU A 41 0.35 4.33 -23.70
N GLU A 42 -0.67 3.56 -23.30
CA GLU A 42 -1.99 4.09 -23.00
C GLU A 42 -1.95 5.04 -21.77
N ARG A 43 -1.16 4.66 -20.75
CA ARG A 43 -0.93 5.53 -19.59
C ARG A 43 -0.19 6.79 -19.99
N LEU A 44 0.88 6.67 -20.79
CA LEU A 44 1.64 7.82 -21.29
C LEU A 44 0.75 8.76 -22.12
N ALA A 45 -0.14 8.21 -22.96
CA ALA A 45 -1.08 9.02 -23.75
C ALA A 45 -2.03 9.86 -22.86
N LYS A 46 -2.48 9.33 -21.72
CA LYS A 46 -3.25 10.09 -20.71
C LYS A 46 -2.39 11.18 -20.08
N MET A 47 -1.17 10.86 -19.63
CA MET A 47 -0.25 11.80 -18.98
C MET A 47 0.14 12.95 -19.90
N ARG A 48 0.36 12.71 -21.21
CA ARG A 48 0.59 13.76 -22.21
C ARG A 48 -0.61 14.72 -22.35
N LYS A 49 -1.82 14.26 -21.97
CA LYS A 49 -3.05 15.09 -21.90
C LYS A 49 -3.26 15.68 -20.50
N LYS A 50 -2.28 15.59 -19.60
CA LYS A 50 -2.34 16.05 -18.20
C LYS A 50 -3.43 15.32 -17.38
N ILE A 51 -3.65 14.05 -17.66
CA ILE A 51 -4.58 13.18 -16.93
C ILE A 51 -3.74 12.14 -16.19
N ASP A 52 -3.90 12.06 -14.88
CA ASP A 52 -3.29 10.98 -14.07
C ASP A 52 -4.06 9.68 -14.25
N PRO A 53 -3.41 8.60 -14.75
CA PRO A 53 -4.06 7.31 -14.90
C PRO A 53 -4.43 6.62 -13.57
N CYS A 54 -3.90 7.10 -12.44
CA CYS A 54 -4.19 6.59 -11.10
C CYS A 54 -5.28 7.39 -10.38
N ASN A 55 -5.74 8.51 -10.95
CA ASN A 55 -6.73 9.41 -10.35
C ASN A 55 -6.34 9.99 -8.96
N GLU A 56 -5.05 10.03 -8.65
CA GLU A 56 -4.52 10.59 -7.39
C GLU A 56 -4.24 12.10 -7.52
N LEU A 57 -3.90 12.58 -8.72
CA LEU A 57 -3.47 13.95 -8.99
C LEU A 57 -4.45 14.68 -9.90
N GLY A 58 -4.72 15.94 -9.58
CA GLY A 58 -5.42 16.85 -10.46
C GLY A 58 -4.55 17.36 -11.63
N THR A 59 -5.19 17.99 -12.61
CA THR A 59 -4.50 18.57 -13.78
C THR A 59 -3.50 19.66 -13.40
N ASP A 60 -3.71 20.34 -12.28
CA ASP A 60 -2.84 21.38 -11.71
C ASP A 60 -1.45 20.83 -11.32
N ALA A 61 -1.34 19.54 -10.98
CA ALA A 61 -0.06 18.90 -10.68
C ALA A 61 0.90 18.90 -11.87
N PHE A 62 0.38 18.92 -13.10
CA PHE A 62 1.16 18.96 -14.34
C PHE A 62 1.56 20.39 -14.78
N GLU A 63 1.08 21.42 -14.09
CA GLU A 63 1.40 22.79 -14.45
C GLU A 63 2.84 23.14 -14.09
N ASN A 64 3.45 23.97 -14.94
CA ASN A 64 4.86 24.40 -14.77
C ASN A 64 5.87 23.27 -14.64
N SER A 65 5.56 22.08 -15.21
CA SER A 65 6.44 20.93 -15.22
C SER A 65 7.22 20.82 -16.54
N ASP A 66 8.55 20.72 -16.44
CA ASP A 66 9.46 20.46 -17.57
C ASP A 66 9.67 18.94 -17.68
N ILE A 67 8.62 18.23 -18.15
CA ILE A 67 8.61 16.77 -18.27
C ILE A 67 8.27 16.32 -19.69
N TYR A 68 9.00 15.30 -20.15
CA TYR A 68 8.74 14.60 -21.41
C TYR A 68 8.40 13.13 -21.13
N PHE A 69 7.30 12.63 -21.67
CA PHE A 69 6.82 11.27 -21.46
C PHE A 69 7.14 10.34 -22.62
N THR A 70 7.82 9.23 -22.37
CA THR A 70 8.27 8.27 -23.39
C THR A 70 8.24 6.82 -22.92
N SER A 71 8.13 5.89 -23.89
CA SER A 71 8.41 4.45 -23.75
C SER A 71 9.71 4.04 -24.49
N SER A 72 10.42 5.00 -25.12
CA SER A 72 11.63 4.74 -25.89
C SER A 72 12.87 4.69 -25.01
N VAL A 73 13.60 3.58 -25.06
CA VAL A 73 14.89 3.43 -24.38
C VAL A 73 15.96 4.36 -24.97
N ASP A 74 15.89 4.66 -26.27
CA ASP A 74 16.85 5.56 -26.91
C ASP A 74 16.72 7.00 -26.39
N GLU A 75 15.47 7.46 -26.15
CA GLU A 75 15.23 8.76 -25.52
C GLU A 75 15.63 8.76 -24.04
N LEU A 76 15.53 7.61 -23.36
CA LEU A 76 15.98 7.46 -21.98
C LEU A 76 17.51 7.70 -21.82
N ARG A 77 18.30 7.46 -22.88
CA ARG A 77 19.76 7.72 -22.90
C ARG A 77 20.15 9.19 -22.73
N GLU A 78 19.23 10.11 -22.90
CA GLU A 78 19.46 11.52 -22.65
C GLU A 78 19.57 11.85 -21.15
N ALA A 79 19.08 10.98 -20.29
CA ALA A 79 19.18 11.15 -18.85
C ALA A 79 20.59 10.80 -18.34
N SER A 80 20.94 11.35 -17.18
CA SER A 80 22.16 11.02 -16.43
C SER A 80 21.90 10.76 -14.94
N PHE A 81 20.66 10.92 -14.51
CA PHE A 81 20.22 10.56 -13.17
C PHE A 81 18.89 9.81 -13.29
N PHE A 82 18.91 8.53 -12.94
CA PHE A 82 17.75 7.64 -13.08
C PHE A 82 17.16 7.35 -11.71
N ILE A 83 15.83 7.47 -11.58
CA ILE A 83 15.07 7.02 -10.43
C ILE A 83 14.16 5.88 -10.89
N VAL A 84 14.25 4.73 -10.24
CA VAL A 84 13.45 3.54 -10.55
C VAL A 84 12.35 3.37 -9.50
N ALA A 85 11.09 3.52 -9.93
CA ALA A 85 9.91 3.50 -9.07
C ALA A 85 8.83 2.55 -9.64
N VAL A 86 9.20 1.29 -9.86
CA VAL A 86 8.32 0.25 -10.38
C VAL A 86 7.72 -0.59 -9.25
N PRO A 87 6.56 -1.26 -9.48
CA PRO A 87 5.94 -2.13 -8.48
C PRO A 87 6.85 -3.30 -8.09
N THR A 88 6.76 -3.69 -6.82
CA THR A 88 7.42 -4.86 -6.23
C THR A 88 6.38 -5.70 -5.49
N PRO A 89 5.55 -6.47 -6.22
CA PRO A 89 4.52 -7.30 -5.63
C PRO A 89 5.09 -8.56 -4.99
N ILE A 90 4.20 -9.34 -4.36
CA ILE A 90 4.45 -10.73 -3.98
C ILE A 90 3.67 -11.67 -4.91
N ASP A 91 4.18 -12.88 -5.09
CA ASP A 91 3.49 -13.94 -5.81
C ASP A 91 2.42 -14.63 -4.91
N ARG A 92 1.70 -15.62 -5.49
CA ARG A 92 0.68 -16.41 -4.79
C ARG A 92 1.20 -17.20 -3.57
N PHE A 93 2.51 -17.30 -3.41
CA PHE A 93 3.17 -17.97 -2.28
C PHE A 93 3.75 -16.96 -1.28
N ASN A 94 3.37 -15.69 -1.39
CA ASN A 94 3.89 -14.58 -0.57
C ASN A 94 5.42 -14.44 -0.68
N GLN A 95 6.00 -14.72 -1.88
CA GLN A 95 7.41 -14.47 -2.16
C GLN A 95 7.56 -13.17 -2.97
N PRO A 96 8.62 -12.38 -2.75
CA PRO A 96 8.91 -11.21 -3.57
C PRO A 96 8.95 -11.53 -5.06
N ASP A 97 8.18 -10.81 -5.88
CA ASP A 97 8.32 -10.86 -7.33
C ASP A 97 9.13 -9.65 -7.82
N LEU A 98 10.41 -9.89 -8.05
CA LEU A 98 11.36 -8.87 -8.53
C LEU A 98 11.33 -8.70 -10.04
N LYS A 99 10.51 -9.43 -10.81
CA LYS A 99 10.51 -9.35 -12.28
C LYS A 99 10.34 -7.93 -12.82
N PRO A 100 9.38 -7.10 -12.31
CA PRO A 100 9.26 -5.73 -12.78
C PRO A 100 10.51 -4.90 -12.48
N LEU A 101 11.12 -5.08 -11.30
CA LEU A 101 12.30 -4.36 -10.86
C LEU A 101 13.53 -4.72 -11.71
N LEU A 102 13.76 -6.00 -11.97
CA LEU A 102 14.86 -6.48 -12.80
C LEU A 102 14.67 -6.10 -14.27
N ALA A 103 13.42 -6.08 -14.77
CA ALA A 103 13.12 -5.59 -16.11
C ALA A 103 13.42 -4.08 -16.23
N ALA A 104 13.04 -3.27 -15.24
CA ALA A 104 13.38 -1.85 -15.19
C ALA A 104 14.91 -1.64 -15.11
N SER A 105 15.61 -2.46 -14.33
CA SER A 105 17.08 -2.44 -14.24
C SER A 105 17.74 -2.76 -15.60
N ARG A 106 17.20 -3.73 -16.39
CA ARG A 106 17.65 -3.99 -17.77
C ARG A 106 17.42 -2.79 -18.68
N THR A 107 16.25 -2.17 -18.60
CA THR A 107 15.92 -0.97 -19.37
C THR A 107 16.88 0.18 -19.08
N VAL A 108 17.12 0.45 -17.80
CA VAL A 108 18.12 1.47 -17.37
C VAL A 108 19.52 1.08 -17.83
N GLY A 109 19.93 -0.19 -17.69
CA GLY A 109 21.23 -0.69 -18.12
C GLY A 109 21.50 -0.44 -19.61
N MET A 110 20.49 -0.57 -20.49
CA MET A 110 20.61 -0.25 -21.92
C MET A 110 20.83 1.24 -22.20
N ALA A 111 20.38 2.11 -21.30
CA ALA A 111 20.53 3.57 -21.44
C ALA A 111 21.74 4.13 -20.71
N LEU A 112 22.34 3.38 -19.79
CA LEU A 112 23.34 3.83 -18.83
C LEU A 112 24.68 4.21 -19.50
N LYS A 113 25.27 5.29 -19.03
CA LYS A 113 26.57 5.83 -19.49
C LYS A 113 27.52 6.06 -18.32
N LYS A 114 28.81 6.20 -18.61
CA LYS A 114 29.79 6.57 -17.60
C LYS A 114 29.49 7.93 -16.95
N GLY A 115 29.53 7.94 -15.63
CA GLY A 115 29.24 9.11 -14.79
C GLY A 115 27.75 9.27 -14.44
N ASP A 116 26.88 8.35 -14.85
CA ASP A 116 25.46 8.38 -14.51
C ASP A 116 25.19 7.86 -13.09
N TYR A 117 24.00 8.19 -12.58
CA TYR A 117 23.51 7.81 -11.26
C TYR A 117 22.21 7.03 -11.40
N VAL A 118 22.06 5.94 -10.66
CA VAL A 118 20.81 5.16 -10.58
C VAL A 118 20.37 5.10 -9.12
N VAL A 119 19.13 5.51 -8.83
CA VAL A 119 18.55 5.48 -7.50
C VAL A 119 17.29 4.63 -7.54
N TYR A 120 17.17 3.64 -6.68
CA TYR A 120 15.98 2.84 -6.54
C TYR A 120 15.06 3.43 -5.47
N GLU A 121 13.76 3.53 -5.79
CA GLU A 121 12.70 3.91 -4.85
C GLU A 121 11.75 2.75 -4.53
N SER A 122 11.70 1.74 -5.40
CA SER A 122 10.86 0.56 -5.21
C SER A 122 11.17 -0.11 -3.87
N THR A 123 10.13 -0.55 -3.16
CA THR A 123 10.28 -1.26 -1.89
C THR A 123 10.94 -2.62 -2.10
N VAL A 124 12.03 -2.89 -1.41
CA VAL A 124 12.81 -4.13 -1.52
C VAL A 124 13.34 -4.57 -0.15
N TYR A 125 13.77 -5.81 -0.04
CA TYR A 125 14.47 -6.31 1.16
C TYR A 125 15.91 -5.76 1.22
N PRO A 126 16.51 -5.68 2.42
CA PRO A 126 17.89 -5.21 2.59
C PRO A 126 18.90 -6.03 1.78
N GLY A 127 19.64 -5.36 0.92
CA GLY A 127 20.64 -5.92 0.02
C GLY A 127 20.16 -6.08 -1.43
N CYS A 128 18.87 -6.04 -1.72
CA CYS A 128 18.30 -6.28 -3.05
C CYS A 128 18.90 -5.35 -4.12
N THR A 129 19.05 -4.06 -3.82
CA THR A 129 19.65 -3.11 -4.77
C THR A 129 21.05 -3.53 -5.20
N GLU A 130 21.89 -3.93 -4.25
CA GLU A 130 23.30 -4.29 -4.51
C GLU A 130 23.43 -5.74 -5.02
N GLU A 131 22.62 -6.67 -4.52
CA GLU A 131 22.76 -8.11 -4.78
C GLU A 131 21.98 -8.57 -6.02
N ASP A 132 20.85 -7.93 -6.35
CA ASP A 132 19.98 -8.32 -7.47
C ASP A 132 19.99 -7.30 -8.62
N CYS A 133 19.87 -5.98 -8.31
CA CYS A 133 19.73 -4.97 -9.35
C CYS A 133 21.08 -4.59 -9.99
N VAL A 134 22.13 -4.42 -9.19
CA VAL A 134 23.47 -4.05 -9.69
C VAL A 134 24.01 -5.06 -10.69
N PRO A 135 23.97 -6.38 -10.46
CA PRO A 135 24.43 -7.36 -11.44
C PRO A 135 23.75 -7.22 -12.81
N VAL A 136 22.45 -6.91 -12.82
CA VAL A 136 21.69 -6.70 -14.07
C VAL A 136 22.13 -5.42 -14.77
N LEU A 137 22.35 -4.33 -14.04
CA LEU A 137 22.87 -3.07 -14.60
C LEU A 137 24.24 -3.28 -15.22
N GLU A 138 25.16 -3.98 -14.52
CA GLU A 138 26.50 -4.28 -15.00
C GLU A 138 26.52 -5.20 -16.21
N GLU A 139 25.69 -6.26 -16.19
CA GLU A 139 25.56 -7.22 -17.30
C GLU A 139 25.12 -6.52 -18.58
N VAL A 140 24.11 -5.67 -18.50
CA VAL A 140 23.49 -5.03 -19.67
C VAL A 140 24.29 -3.86 -20.19
N SER A 141 24.85 -3.03 -19.30
CA SER A 141 25.59 -1.83 -19.70
C SER A 141 27.07 -2.10 -20.02
N GLY A 142 27.63 -3.19 -19.49
CA GLY A 142 29.08 -3.44 -19.50
C GLY A 142 29.88 -2.50 -18.59
N LEU A 143 29.22 -1.69 -17.77
CA LEU A 143 29.80 -0.72 -16.85
C LEU A 143 29.94 -1.30 -15.45
N LYS A 144 30.78 -0.69 -14.60
CA LYS A 144 31.01 -1.13 -13.23
C LYS A 144 30.53 -0.10 -12.21
N VAL A 145 29.71 -0.56 -11.23
CA VAL A 145 29.23 0.25 -10.12
C VAL A 145 30.39 0.81 -9.29
N GLY A 146 30.25 2.05 -8.83
CA GLY A 146 31.28 2.74 -8.05
C GLY A 146 32.42 3.31 -8.89
N ILE A 147 32.67 2.75 -10.06
CA ILE A 147 33.74 3.18 -11.00
C ILE A 147 33.14 3.98 -12.16
N ASP A 148 32.29 3.33 -12.97
CA ASP A 148 31.74 3.90 -14.19
C ASP A 148 30.39 4.58 -13.94
N PHE A 149 29.58 4.07 -13.02
CA PHE A 149 28.31 4.66 -12.60
C PHE A 149 28.11 4.56 -11.09
N LYS A 150 27.17 5.32 -10.55
CA LYS A 150 26.88 5.39 -9.13
C LYS A 150 25.48 4.85 -8.84
N ILE A 151 25.32 4.23 -7.65
CA ILE A 151 24.04 3.68 -7.23
C ILE A 151 23.64 4.21 -5.86
N GLY A 152 22.34 4.45 -5.68
CA GLY A 152 21.73 4.85 -4.42
C GLY A 152 20.37 4.19 -4.21
N TYR A 153 19.83 4.40 -3.04
CA TYR A 153 18.47 3.98 -2.68
C TYR A 153 17.80 5.05 -1.85
N SER A 154 16.53 5.33 -2.17
CA SER A 154 15.71 6.30 -1.45
C SER A 154 14.27 5.80 -1.42
N PRO A 155 13.82 5.17 -0.33
CA PRO A 155 12.50 4.54 -0.27
C PRO A 155 11.35 5.54 -0.39
N GLU A 156 10.27 5.11 -1.03
CA GLU A 156 9.01 5.85 -1.00
C GLU A 156 8.36 5.76 0.38
N ARG A 157 7.86 6.91 0.87
CA ARG A 157 7.19 7.07 2.16
C ARG A 157 5.81 7.72 2.07
N ILE A 158 5.33 7.99 0.85
CA ILE A 158 3.99 8.55 0.61
C ILE A 158 2.94 7.48 0.96
N ASN A 159 1.88 7.92 1.63
CA ASN A 159 0.71 7.10 1.89
C ASN A 159 -0.39 7.49 0.88
N PRO A 160 -0.82 6.59 -0.02
CA PRO A 160 -1.88 6.89 -0.98
C PRO A 160 -3.12 7.48 -0.32
N GLY A 161 -3.67 8.55 -0.91
CA GLY A 161 -4.81 9.29 -0.38
C GLY A 161 -4.47 10.30 0.74
N ASP A 162 -3.23 10.35 1.25
CA ASP A 162 -2.80 11.32 2.25
C ASP A 162 -2.36 12.64 1.58
N LYS A 163 -3.17 13.67 1.74
CA LYS A 163 -2.90 15.00 1.17
C LYS A 163 -2.00 15.87 2.05
N VAL A 164 -1.71 15.43 3.27
CA VAL A 164 -0.88 16.18 4.23
C VAL A 164 0.57 15.71 4.17
N HIS A 165 0.81 14.41 4.20
CA HIS A 165 2.15 13.81 4.18
C HIS A 165 2.58 13.48 2.75
N THR A 166 2.82 14.52 1.95
CA THR A 166 3.29 14.40 0.58
C THR A 166 4.80 14.24 0.50
N LEU A 167 5.34 13.95 -0.69
CA LEU A 167 6.80 13.94 -0.93
C LEU A 167 7.48 15.23 -0.43
N ALA A 168 6.88 16.37 -0.70
CA ALA A 168 7.44 17.66 -0.34
C ALA A 168 7.46 17.94 1.18
N ASN A 169 6.63 17.25 1.96
CA ASN A 169 6.43 17.52 3.38
C ASN A 169 6.92 16.40 4.32
N THR A 170 7.44 15.31 3.76
CA THR A 170 7.92 14.15 4.54
C THR A 170 9.43 14.02 4.43
N VAL A 171 10.14 13.87 5.55
CA VAL A 171 11.59 13.59 5.55
C VAL A 171 11.85 12.32 4.74
N LYS A 172 12.70 12.39 3.72
CA LYS A 172 13.04 11.24 2.89
C LYS A 172 14.36 10.61 3.34
N ILE A 173 14.45 9.29 3.28
CA ILE A 173 15.70 8.58 3.52
C ILE A 173 16.47 8.54 2.19
N VAL A 174 17.76 8.79 2.23
CA VAL A 174 18.64 8.68 1.06
C VAL A 174 19.91 7.92 1.41
N SER A 175 20.47 7.20 0.44
CA SER A 175 21.71 6.48 0.59
C SER A 175 22.49 6.44 -0.74
N GLY A 176 23.74 6.04 -0.68
CA GLY A 176 24.60 5.89 -1.84
C GLY A 176 25.69 4.84 -1.63
N CYS A 177 26.25 4.35 -2.72
CA CYS A 177 27.35 3.37 -2.69
C CYS A 177 28.66 3.92 -2.12
N ASP A 178 28.80 5.23 -2.07
CA ASP A 178 29.91 5.96 -1.44
C ASP A 178 29.45 7.33 -0.93
N ALA A 179 30.31 8.03 -0.20
CA ALA A 179 30.00 9.33 0.41
C ALA A 179 29.68 10.42 -0.62
N GLU A 180 30.37 10.43 -1.78
CA GLU A 180 30.10 11.39 -2.86
C GLU A 180 28.72 11.15 -3.46
N THR A 181 28.36 9.90 -3.68
CA THR A 181 27.05 9.49 -4.19
C THR A 181 25.95 9.86 -3.21
N LEU A 182 26.11 9.56 -1.92
CA LEU A 182 25.18 9.93 -0.88
C LEU A 182 24.89 11.43 -0.87
N GLU A 183 25.93 12.27 -0.89
CA GLU A 183 25.76 13.73 -0.91
C GLU A 183 25.13 14.25 -2.21
N THR A 184 25.44 13.61 -3.33
CA THR A 184 24.81 13.97 -4.62
C THR A 184 23.32 13.63 -4.61
N VAL A 185 22.97 12.41 -4.18
CA VAL A 185 21.58 11.97 -4.05
C VAL A 185 20.82 12.86 -3.06
N ALA A 186 21.42 13.15 -1.90
CA ALA A 186 20.83 14.02 -0.90
C ALA A 186 20.46 15.39 -1.47
N LYS A 187 21.42 16.06 -2.13
CA LYS A 187 21.20 17.38 -2.76
C LYS A 187 20.11 17.34 -3.84
N VAL A 188 20.03 16.26 -4.63
CA VAL A 188 18.97 16.11 -5.65
C VAL A 188 17.60 16.01 -4.99
N TYR A 189 17.42 15.20 -3.96
CA TYR A 189 16.15 15.08 -3.27
C TYR A 189 15.77 16.34 -2.46
N GLU A 190 16.74 17.06 -1.91
CA GLU A 190 16.51 18.34 -1.21
C GLU A 190 15.93 19.43 -2.15
N LEU A 191 15.96 19.26 -3.47
CA LEU A 191 15.24 20.15 -4.40
C LEU A 191 13.73 20.11 -4.23
N VAL A 192 13.18 18.97 -3.81
CA VAL A 192 11.75 18.70 -3.74
C VAL A 192 11.25 18.37 -2.33
N VAL A 193 12.13 17.99 -1.41
CA VAL A 193 11.81 17.60 -0.04
C VAL A 193 12.13 18.75 0.91
N ARG A 194 11.11 19.48 1.37
CA ARG A 194 11.27 20.68 2.22
C ARG A 194 11.85 20.41 3.60
N PRO A 195 11.42 19.37 4.35
CA PRO A 195 11.97 19.08 5.67
C PRO A 195 13.37 18.48 5.64
N GLY A 196 13.95 18.30 4.45
CA GLY A 196 15.26 17.72 4.25
C GLY A 196 15.25 16.18 4.21
N VAL A 197 16.46 15.60 4.16
CA VAL A 197 16.66 14.17 3.99
C VAL A 197 17.48 13.57 5.14
N HIS A 198 17.16 12.33 5.48
CA HIS A 198 17.97 11.51 6.39
C HIS A 198 19.01 10.73 5.56
N ARG A 199 20.30 10.99 5.81
CA ARG A 199 21.42 10.33 5.15
C ARG A 199 21.70 9.01 5.84
N ALA A 200 21.24 7.90 5.27
CA ALA A 200 21.53 6.57 5.78
C ALA A 200 23.00 6.18 5.51
N PRO A 201 23.66 5.46 6.42
CA PRO A 201 25.09 5.14 6.31
C PRO A 201 25.42 4.23 5.11
N ASN A 202 24.47 3.45 4.62
CA ASN A 202 24.58 2.61 3.43
C ASN A 202 23.20 2.25 2.87
N ILE A 203 23.18 1.62 1.69
CA ILE A 203 21.96 1.23 0.97
C ILE A 203 21.12 0.24 1.79
N LYS A 204 21.74 -0.79 2.37
CA LYS A 204 21.03 -1.82 3.17
C LYS A 204 20.28 -1.23 4.37
N VAL A 205 20.84 -0.21 5.00
CA VAL A 205 20.16 0.49 6.13
C VAL A 205 18.95 1.28 5.63
N ALA A 206 19.05 1.92 4.47
CA ALA A 206 17.92 2.65 3.90
C ALA A 206 16.77 1.71 3.47
N GLU A 207 17.10 0.58 2.85
CA GLU A 207 16.16 -0.49 2.51
C GLU A 207 15.49 -1.06 3.77
N ALA A 208 16.30 -1.40 4.79
CA ALA A 208 15.79 -1.89 6.09
C ALA A 208 14.86 -0.87 6.76
N GLY A 209 15.21 0.42 6.73
CA GLY A 209 14.40 1.49 7.29
C GLY A 209 12.98 1.49 6.73
N LYS A 210 12.82 1.33 5.43
CA LYS A 210 11.51 1.24 4.77
C LYS A 210 10.71 0.02 5.22
N ILE A 211 11.34 -1.15 5.18
CA ILE A 211 10.65 -2.42 5.48
C ILE A 211 10.15 -2.45 6.91
N ILE A 212 10.93 -1.96 7.89
CA ILE A 212 10.52 -2.01 9.29
C ILE A 212 9.39 -1.02 9.62
N GLU A 213 9.21 0.08 8.89
CA GLU A 213 8.07 1.00 9.10
C GLU A 213 6.74 0.27 8.99
N ASN A 214 6.57 -0.54 7.94
CA ASN A 214 5.35 -1.30 7.70
C ASN A 214 5.30 -2.60 8.51
N THR A 215 6.42 -3.32 8.67
CA THR A 215 6.49 -4.53 9.49
C THR A 215 6.14 -4.24 10.95
N GLN A 216 6.64 -3.15 11.52
CA GLN A 216 6.32 -2.72 12.89
C GLN A 216 4.82 -2.44 13.04
N ARG A 217 4.21 -1.78 12.06
CA ARG A 217 2.76 -1.50 12.06
C ARG A 217 1.96 -2.79 11.96
N ASP A 218 2.34 -3.68 11.06
CA ASP A 218 1.71 -4.99 10.86
C ASP A 218 1.70 -5.84 12.13
N VAL A 219 2.85 -5.97 12.80
CA VAL A 219 2.98 -6.74 14.05
C VAL A 219 2.16 -6.12 15.18
N ASN A 220 2.12 -4.78 15.30
CA ASN A 220 1.31 -4.13 16.32
C ASN A 220 -0.19 -4.31 16.06
N ILE A 221 -0.66 -4.26 14.81
CA ILE A 221 -2.05 -4.56 14.47
C ILE A 221 -2.36 -6.04 14.76
N ALA A 222 -1.44 -6.96 14.45
CA ALA A 222 -1.60 -8.37 14.76
C ALA A 222 -1.78 -8.62 16.26
N LEU A 223 -1.02 -7.93 17.10
CA LEU A 223 -1.23 -7.98 18.55
C LEU A 223 -2.64 -7.52 18.94
N MET A 224 -3.11 -6.39 18.37
CA MET A 224 -4.48 -5.91 18.63
C MET A 224 -5.55 -6.88 18.14
N ASN A 225 -5.34 -7.52 16.99
CA ASN A 225 -6.21 -8.56 16.46
C ASN A 225 -6.27 -9.79 17.37
N GLU A 226 -5.12 -10.27 17.83
CA GLU A 226 -5.05 -11.39 18.79
C GLU A 226 -5.76 -11.03 20.11
N LEU A 227 -5.54 -9.82 20.65
CA LEU A 227 -6.24 -9.33 21.83
C LEU A 227 -7.75 -9.26 21.61
N SER A 228 -8.22 -8.86 20.43
CA SER A 228 -9.65 -8.83 20.12
C SER A 228 -10.28 -10.23 20.15
N ILE A 229 -9.55 -11.25 19.71
CA ILE A 229 -9.98 -12.64 19.78
C ILE A 229 -10.07 -13.11 21.25
N ILE A 230 -9.06 -12.78 22.05
CA ILE A 230 -9.00 -13.11 23.48
C ILE A 230 -10.15 -12.43 24.22
N PHE A 231 -10.32 -11.13 24.07
CA PHE A 231 -11.34 -10.35 24.75
C PHE A 231 -12.76 -10.75 24.35
N SER A 232 -12.96 -11.10 23.08
CA SER A 232 -14.22 -11.66 22.61
C SER A 232 -14.57 -13.00 23.29
N ARG A 233 -13.59 -13.83 23.67
CA ARG A 233 -13.79 -15.08 24.41
C ARG A 233 -14.08 -14.83 25.91
N ILE A 234 -13.48 -13.78 26.46
CA ILE A 234 -13.72 -13.33 27.84
C ILE A 234 -15.09 -12.62 27.96
N GLY A 235 -15.61 -12.08 26.87
CA GLY A 235 -16.91 -11.35 26.84
C GLY A 235 -16.77 -9.86 27.15
N ILE A 236 -15.58 -9.28 26.96
CA ILE A 236 -15.35 -7.82 27.10
C ILE A 236 -15.09 -7.19 25.75
N ASN A 237 -15.36 -5.88 25.65
CA ASN A 237 -15.16 -5.12 24.42
C ASN A 237 -13.70 -4.69 24.28
N THR A 238 -13.09 -4.92 23.12
CA THR A 238 -11.68 -4.62 22.84
C THR A 238 -11.40 -3.12 22.90
N TYR A 239 -12.30 -2.30 22.33
CA TYR A 239 -12.11 -0.86 22.29
C TYR A 239 -12.18 -0.22 23.69
N ASP A 240 -13.04 -0.72 24.60
CA ASP A 240 -13.11 -0.27 25.99
C ASP A 240 -11.78 -0.55 26.72
N VAL A 241 -11.19 -1.74 26.45
CA VAL A 241 -9.88 -2.08 27.02
C VAL A 241 -8.78 -1.16 26.46
N LEU A 242 -8.80 -0.91 25.14
CA LEU A 242 -7.80 -0.04 24.49
C LEU A 242 -7.94 1.42 24.94
N GLU A 243 -9.16 1.89 25.19
CA GLU A 243 -9.39 3.21 25.78
C GLU A 243 -8.81 3.31 27.19
N ALA A 244 -9.08 2.31 28.03
CA ALA A 244 -8.52 2.26 29.40
C ALA A 244 -7.00 2.19 29.37
N ALA A 245 -6.40 1.32 28.57
CA ALA A 245 -4.95 1.21 28.42
C ALA A 245 -4.32 2.48 27.83
N GLY A 246 -5.02 3.11 26.90
CA GLY A 246 -4.60 4.33 26.19
C GLY A 246 -4.58 5.59 27.05
N THR A 247 -5.05 5.53 28.30
CA THR A 247 -4.88 6.61 29.29
C THR A 247 -3.45 6.74 29.78
N LYS A 248 -2.64 5.68 29.62
CA LYS A 248 -1.23 5.71 29.99
C LYS A 248 -0.40 6.39 28.89
N TRP A 249 0.41 7.36 29.26
CA TRP A 249 1.14 8.25 28.36
C TRP A 249 2.08 7.53 27.35
N ASN A 250 2.59 6.35 27.68
CA ASN A 250 3.49 5.58 26.82
C ASN A 250 2.83 4.38 26.13
N PHE A 251 1.50 4.27 26.17
CA PHE A 251 0.77 3.25 25.44
C PHE A 251 0.67 3.65 23.97
N LEU A 252 1.17 2.79 23.07
CA LEU A 252 1.08 3.00 21.63
C LEU A 252 -0.30 2.59 21.14
N LYS A 253 -1.04 3.55 20.58
CA LYS A 253 -2.42 3.36 20.11
C LYS A 253 -2.44 2.68 18.76
N PHE A 254 -2.72 1.37 18.76
CA PHE A 254 -3.09 0.58 17.60
C PHE A 254 -4.47 -0.02 17.85
N TYR A 255 -5.17 -0.36 16.78
CA TYR A 255 -6.53 -0.90 16.84
C TYR A 255 -6.63 -2.18 16.03
N PRO A 256 -7.54 -3.12 16.38
CA PRO A 256 -7.77 -4.30 15.56
C PRO A 256 -8.41 -3.93 14.22
N GLY A 257 -8.23 -4.79 13.22
CA GLY A 257 -8.83 -4.58 11.91
C GLY A 257 -8.20 -5.45 10.83
N LEU A 258 -8.72 -5.31 9.63
CA LEU A 258 -8.19 -5.98 8.45
C LEU A 258 -6.92 -5.28 7.96
N VAL A 259 -5.91 -6.06 7.61
CA VAL A 259 -4.62 -5.56 7.11
C VAL A 259 -4.45 -5.98 5.66
N GLY A 260 -4.90 -5.11 4.76
CA GLY A 260 -4.81 -5.26 3.31
C GLY A 260 -3.89 -4.22 2.66
N GLY A 261 -4.11 -4.01 1.36
CA GLY A 261 -3.34 -3.07 0.54
C GLY A 261 -1.99 -3.63 0.10
N HIS A 262 -1.25 -2.81 -0.60
CA HIS A 262 0.00 -3.19 -1.26
C HIS A 262 1.28 -2.83 -0.48
N CYS A 263 1.15 -2.34 0.76
CA CYS A 263 2.29 -1.99 1.61
C CYS A 263 2.33 -2.83 2.89
N ILE A 264 1.42 -2.58 3.86
CA ILE A 264 1.49 -3.23 5.18
C ILE A 264 1.34 -4.74 5.08
N GLY A 265 0.47 -5.23 4.17
CA GLY A 265 0.25 -6.65 3.94
C GLY A 265 1.35 -7.35 3.12
N VAL A 266 2.26 -6.59 2.49
CA VAL A 266 3.26 -7.08 1.52
C VAL A 266 4.69 -6.95 2.07
N ASP A 267 5.08 -5.78 2.56
CA ASP A 267 6.45 -5.49 2.98
C ASP A 267 7.02 -6.47 4.01
N PRO A 268 6.26 -6.99 5.00
CA PRO A 268 6.79 -7.99 5.93
C PRO A 268 7.30 -9.26 5.25
N TYR A 269 6.68 -9.68 4.13
CA TYR A 269 7.11 -10.87 3.39
C TYR A 269 8.48 -10.68 2.73
N TYR A 270 8.83 -9.45 2.33
CA TYR A 270 10.17 -9.13 1.85
C TYR A 270 11.24 -9.39 2.92
N LEU A 271 10.97 -8.97 4.16
CA LEU A 271 11.90 -9.23 5.27
C LEU A 271 11.93 -10.72 5.66
N VAL A 272 10.78 -11.41 5.62
CA VAL A 272 10.69 -12.86 5.83
C VAL A 272 11.52 -13.62 4.80
N HIS A 273 11.44 -13.21 3.51
CA HIS A 273 12.23 -13.80 2.43
C HIS A 273 13.73 -13.67 2.72
N LYS A 274 14.21 -12.46 3.01
CA LYS A 274 15.64 -12.23 3.32
C LYS A 274 16.11 -12.98 4.55
N ALA A 275 15.28 -13.04 5.59
CA ALA A 275 15.60 -13.81 6.79
C ALA A 275 15.78 -15.32 6.49
N LYS A 276 14.93 -15.90 5.62
CA LYS A 276 15.05 -17.31 5.21
C LYS A 276 16.33 -17.56 4.41
N GLU A 277 16.73 -16.66 3.53
CA GLU A 277 18.04 -16.74 2.83
C GLU A 277 19.19 -16.81 3.82
N LEU A 278 19.10 -16.02 4.92
CA LEU A 278 20.06 -16.02 6.02
C LEU A 278 19.88 -17.20 6.98
N LYS A 279 19.02 -18.17 6.65
CA LYS A 279 18.69 -19.36 7.48
C LYS A 279 18.12 -19.00 8.85
N TYR A 280 17.46 -17.85 8.97
CA TYR A 280 16.74 -17.41 10.16
C TYR A 280 15.23 -17.53 9.95
N HIS A 281 14.51 -18.12 10.91
CA HIS A 281 13.05 -18.17 10.89
C HIS A 281 12.48 -17.00 11.69
N PRO A 282 11.88 -15.98 11.05
CA PRO A 282 11.40 -14.77 11.73
C PRO A 282 10.06 -15.04 12.41
N GLN A 283 10.07 -15.52 13.65
CA GLN A 283 8.91 -16.01 14.40
C GLN A 283 7.83 -14.92 14.57
N MET A 284 8.22 -13.73 15.08
CA MET A 284 7.28 -12.64 15.36
C MET A 284 6.58 -12.14 14.11
N ILE A 285 7.32 -11.96 13.01
CA ILE A 285 6.76 -11.45 11.74
C ILE A 285 5.81 -12.50 11.15
N ASN A 286 6.20 -13.76 11.12
CA ASN A 286 5.35 -14.84 10.61
C ASN A 286 4.08 -15.02 11.45
N ALA A 287 4.19 -14.97 12.79
CA ALA A 287 3.03 -15.05 13.69
C ALA A 287 2.08 -13.86 13.46
N GLY A 288 2.63 -12.63 13.34
CA GLY A 288 1.84 -11.44 13.04
C GLY A 288 1.09 -11.58 11.72
N ARG A 289 1.77 -11.98 10.64
CA ARG A 289 1.12 -12.21 9.35
C ARG A 289 0.03 -13.27 9.41
N PHE A 290 0.28 -14.40 10.10
CA PHE A 290 -0.73 -15.44 10.27
C PHE A 290 -1.99 -14.93 10.98
N VAL A 291 -1.83 -14.14 12.04
CA VAL A 291 -2.98 -13.53 12.76
C VAL A 291 -3.73 -12.59 11.83
N ASN A 292 -3.04 -11.63 11.18
CA ASN A 292 -3.67 -10.64 10.32
C ASN A 292 -4.37 -11.28 9.11
N ASP A 293 -3.75 -12.27 8.47
CA ASP A 293 -4.34 -12.97 7.32
C ASP A 293 -5.54 -13.83 7.71
N SER A 294 -5.63 -14.28 8.96
CA SER A 294 -6.76 -15.09 9.44
C SER A 294 -8.00 -14.26 9.83
N MET A 295 -7.90 -12.93 9.92
CA MET A 295 -8.97 -12.09 10.47
C MET A 295 -10.24 -12.08 9.62
N GLY A 296 -10.13 -12.14 8.29
CA GLY A 296 -11.31 -12.21 7.41
C GLY A 296 -12.18 -13.42 7.72
N GLY A 297 -11.56 -14.62 7.79
CA GLY A 297 -12.26 -15.85 8.16
C GLY A 297 -12.75 -15.83 9.61
N TYR A 298 -12.02 -15.24 10.55
CA TYR A 298 -12.48 -15.08 11.93
C TYR A 298 -13.75 -14.23 12.01
N ILE A 299 -13.80 -13.10 11.31
CA ILE A 299 -14.96 -12.20 11.28
C ILE A 299 -16.18 -12.92 10.71
N ALA A 300 -16.05 -13.56 9.54
CA ALA A 300 -17.14 -14.29 8.91
C ALA A 300 -17.71 -15.38 9.83
N LYS A 301 -16.85 -16.22 10.42
CA LYS A 301 -17.21 -17.25 11.40
C LYS A 301 -17.91 -16.67 12.64
N LYS A 302 -17.49 -15.50 13.09
CA LYS A 302 -18.11 -14.82 14.23
C LYS A 302 -19.53 -14.35 13.91
N ILE A 303 -19.76 -13.77 12.75
CA ILE A 303 -21.09 -13.35 12.29
C ILE A 303 -22.00 -14.57 12.11
N VAL A 304 -21.55 -15.62 11.43
CA VAL A 304 -22.30 -16.87 11.26
C VAL A 304 -22.70 -17.47 12.62
N LYS A 305 -21.78 -17.56 13.59
CA LYS A 305 -22.11 -18.04 14.94
C LYS A 305 -23.17 -17.18 15.63
N LYS A 306 -23.15 -15.88 15.45
CA LYS A 306 -24.18 -14.99 16.02
C LYS A 306 -25.54 -15.18 15.33
N MET A 307 -25.57 -15.35 14.02
CA MET A 307 -26.78 -15.65 13.26
C MET A 307 -27.41 -16.98 13.72
N ILE A 308 -26.59 -18.05 13.89
CA ILE A 308 -27.05 -19.34 14.44
C ILE A 308 -27.63 -19.16 15.86
N GLY A 309 -26.95 -18.39 16.72
CA GLY A 309 -27.41 -18.10 18.06
C GLY A 309 -28.75 -17.33 18.13
N MET A 310 -29.15 -16.70 17.01
CA MET A 310 -30.46 -16.04 16.83
C MET A 310 -31.48 -16.92 16.09
N GLY A 311 -31.15 -18.19 15.89
CA GLY A 311 -32.08 -19.15 15.25
C GLY A 311 -32.11 -19.04 13.71
N LYS A 312 -31.18 -18.33 13.08
CA LYS A 312 -31.13 -18.19 11.60
C LYS A 312 -30.61 -19.46 10.95
N ASN A 313 -31.23 -19.84 9.82
CA ASN A 313 -30.66 -20.82 8.90
C ASN A 313 -29.56 -20.14 8.13
N ILE A 314 -28.35 -20.73 8.07
CA ILE A 314 -27.19 -20.14 7.40
C ILE A 314 -27.24 -20.36 5.90
N LEU A 315 -27.66 -21.57 5.47
CA LEU A 315 -27.80 -21.86 4.04
C LEU A 315 -28.90 -20.97 3.44
N GLY A 316 -28.51 -20.10 2.51
CA GLY A 316 -29.37 -19.13 1.86
C GLY A 316 -29.66 -17.89 2.70
N ALA A 317 -29.05 -17.72 3.88
CA ALA A 317 -29.11 -16.46 4.62
C ALA A 317 -28.46 -15.33 3.79
N ARG A 318 -28.97 -14.11 3.95
CA ARG A 318 -28.48 -12.95 3.21
C ARG A 318 -27.68 -12.03 4.10
N VAL A 319 -26.47 -11.70 3.67
CA VAL A 319 -25.56 -10.79 4.39
C VAL A 319 -25.13 -9.64 3.46
N LEU A 320 -25.25 -8.42 3.96
CA LEU A 320 -24.69 -7.23 3.32
C LEU A 320 -23.31 -6.94 3.89
N VAL A 321 -22.31 -6.79 3.02
CA VAL A 321 -20.97 -6.29 3.36
C VAL A 321 -20.85 -4.86 2.82
N MET A 322 -20.57 -3.91 3.70
CA MET A 322 -20.42 -2.49 3.39
C MET A 322 -18.95 -2.08 3.46
N GLY A 323 -18.40 -1.68 2.32
CA GLY A 323 -16.98 -1.38 2.11
C GLY A 323 -16.21 -2.60 1.61
N VAL A 324 -15.46 -2.42 0.50
CA VAL A 324 -14.59 -3.45 -0.11
C VAL A 324 -13.19 -2.90 -0.41
N THR A 325 -12.96 -1.60 -0.29
CA THR A 325 -11.64 -1.01 -0.43
C THR A 325 -10.71 -1.46 0.71
N PHE A 326 -9.39 -1.38 0.52
CA PHE A 326 -8.45 -1.86 1.54
C PHE A 326 -8.37 -0.93 2.78
N LYS A 327 -8.80 0.32 2.65
CA LYS A 327 -8.90 1.31 3.75
C LYS A 327 -9.96 2.36 3.45
N GLU A 328 -10.21 3.21 4.44
CA GLU A 328 -11.23 4.25 4.41
C GLU A 328 -10.93 5.34 3.35
N ASP A 329 -11.98 5.81 2.67
CA ASP A 329 -12.00 6.99 1.79
C ASP A 329 -11.01 6.96 0.60
N VAL A 330 -10.71 5.76 0.12
CA VAL A 330 -9.95 5.54 -1.12
C VAL A 330 -10.72 4.65 -2.09
N SER A 331 -10.38 4.71 -3.36
CA SER A 331 -10.95 3.82 -4.39
C SER A 331 -10.17 2.51 -4.57
N ASP A 332 -9.00 2.36 -3.97
CA ASP A 332 -8.09 1.22 -4.17
C ASP A 332 -8.61 -0.04 -3.48
N ILE A 333 -8.84 -1.09 -4.27
CA ILE A 333 -9.34 -2.39 -3.82
C ILE A 333 -8.24 -3.44 -3.65
N ARG A 334 -7.02 -3.18 -4.11
CA ARG A 334 -5.94 -4.20 -4.20
C ARG A 334 -5.63 -4.83 -2.84
N ASN A 335 -5.55 -6.17 -2.83
CA ASN A 335 -5.31 -6.97 -1.62
C ASN A 335 -6.28 -6.65 -0.47
N SER A 336 -7.53 -6.32 -0.77
CA SER A 336 -8.54 -6.07 0.26
C SER A 336 -8.85 -7.35 1.03
N LYS A 337 -8.67 -7.32 2.34
CA LYS A 337 -9.00 -8.44 3.24
C LYS A 337 -10.51 -8.57 3.51
N VAL A 338 -11.32 -7.64 3.03
CA VAL A 338 -12.78 -7.78 3.04
C VAL A 338 -13.22 -8.92 2.13
N VAL A 339 -12.49 -9.16 1.04
CA VAL A 339 -12.76 -10.27 0.12
C VAL A 339 -12.67 -11.63 0.83
N ASP A 340 -11.77 -11.77 1.80
CA ASP A 340 -11.66 -13.00 2.61
C ASP A 340 -12.95 -13.21 3.46
N ILE A 341 -13.60 -12.13 3.95
CA ILE A 341 -14.90 -12.22 4.62
C ILE A 341 -15.98 -12.69 3.65
N VAL A 342 -16.02 -12.09 2.45
CA VAL A 342 -17.03 -12.42 1.42
C VAL A 342 -16.91 -13.88 1.01
N ASN A 343 -15.70 -14.36 0.75
CA ASN A 343 -15.43 -15.74 0.34
C ASN A 343 -15.78 -16.73 1.45
N GLU A 344 -15.36 -16.50 2.67
CA GLU A 344 -15.68 -17.37 3.81
C GLU A 344 -17.20 -17.45 4.07
N LEU A 345 -17.94 -16.33 3.92
CA LEU A 345 -19.40 -16.34 4.03
C LEU A 345 -20.05 -17.16 2.91
N LYS A 346 -19.56 -17.02 1.67
CA LYS A 346 -20.04 -17.83 0.53
C LYS A 346 -19.77 -19.32 0.74
N ASP A 347 -18.63 -19.68 1.33
CA ASP A 347 -18.29 -21.07 1.66
C ASP A 347 -19.27 -21.69 2.70
N PHE A 348 -19.88 -20.86 3.54
CA PHE A 348 -20.99 -21.27 4.42
C PHE A 348 -22.34 -21.35 3.71
N GLY A 349 -22.42 -21.04 2.41
CA GLY A 349 -23.67 -21.03 1.64
C GLY A 349 -24.53 -19.78 1.89
N VAL A 350 -23.93 -18.69 2.34
CA VAL A 350 -24.56 -17.38 2.52
C VAL A 350 -24.64 -16.65 1.19
N ASP A 351 -25.79 -16.00 0.91
CA ASP A 351 -25.94 -15.06 -0.21
C ASP A 351 -25.37 -13.70 0.22
N VAL A 352 -24.30 -13.25 -0.43
CA VAL A 352 -23.56 -12.05 -0.01
C VAL A 352 -23.73 -10.95 -1.05
N ASP A 353 -24.32 -9.85 -0.64
CA ASP A 353 -24.31 -8.57 -1.35
C ASP A 353 -23.15 -7.70 -0.83
N VAL A 354 -22.46 -7.02 -1.73
CA VAL A 354 -21.37 -6.09 -1.37
C VAL A 354 -21.65 -4.71 -1.97
N THR A 355 -21.49 -3.67 -1.16
CA THR A 355 -21.58 -2.27 -1.60
C THR A 355 -20.40 -1.46 -1.12
N ASP A 356 -19.96 -0.49 -1.91
CA ASP A 356 -18.90 0.45 -1.55
C ASP A 356 -19.11 1.77 -2.31
N PRO A 357 -19.06 2.93 -1.65
CA PRO A 357 -19.27 4.22 -2.30
C PRO A 357 -18.07 4.68 -3.13
N ASN A 358 -16.87 4.12 -2.91
CA ASN A 358 -15.62 4.60 -3.49
C ASN A 358 -15.00 3.61 -4.51
N ALA A 359 -15.37 2.33 -4.46
CA ALA A 359 -14.82 1.29 -5.33
C ALA A 359 -15.53 1.24 -6.69
N ASP A 360 -14.77 0.94 -7.75
CA ASP A 360 -15.32 0.68 -9.08
C ASP A 360 -15.80 -0.77 -9.20
N SER A 361 -17.07 -0.97 -9.61
CA SER A 361 -17.69 -2.29 -9.69
C SER A 361 -17.10 -3.20 -10.77
N GLU A 362 -16.63 -2.63 -11.88
CA GLU A 362 -16.01 -3.42 -12.95
C GLU A 362 -14.59 -3.84 -12.55
N GLU A 363 -13.87 -2.99 -11.81
CA GLU A 363 -12.58 -3.34 -11.23
C GLU A 363 -12.72 -4.47 -10.19
N VAL A 364 -13.73 -4.38 -9.30
CA VAL A 364 -14.04 -5.44 -8.32
C VAL A 364 -14.42 -6.75 -9.02
N MET A 365 -15.20 -6.67 -10.11
CA MET A 365 -15.56 -7.86 -10.90
C MET A 365 -14.34 -8.49 -11.57
N HIS A 366 -13.44 -7.67 -12.10
CA HIS A 366 -12.23 -8.15 -12.75
C HIS A 366 -11.26 -8.81 -11.76
N GLU A 367 -11.07 -8.19 -10.60
CA GLU A 367 -10.07 -8.63 -9.60
C GLU A 367 -10.59 -9.78 -8.74
N TYR A 368 -11.87 -9.74 -8.34
CA TYR A 368 -12.42 -10.62 -7.30
C TYR A 368 -13.59 -11.50 -7.76
N GLY A 369 -14.10 -11.31 -8.99
CA GLY A 369 -15.12 -12.16 -9.58
C GLY A 369 -16.54 -11.93 -9.04
N PHE A 370 -16.84 -10.79 -8.41
CA PHE A 370 -18.19 -10.40 -8.02
C PHE A 370 -18.44 -8.91 -8.29
N LYS A 371 -19.73 -8.54 -8.47
CA LYS A 371 -20.14 -7.13 -8.69
C LYS A 371 -20.62 -6.48 -7.40
N LEU A 372 -20.42 -5.18 -7.33
CA LEU A 372 -21.03 -4.36 -6.29
C LEU A 372 -22.51 -4.10 -6.63
N ILE A 373 -23.33 -4.03 -5.59
CA ILE A 373 -24.71 -3.53 -5.72
C ILE A 373 -24.71 -2.01 -5.49
N GLU A 374 -25.49 -1.29 -6.31
CA GLU A 374 -25.61 0.18 -6.16
C GLU A 374 -26.39 0.57 -4.90
N LYS A 375 -27.45 -0.19 -4.58
CA LYS A 375 -28.30 0.07 -3.42
C LYS A 375 -28.55 -1.22 -2.64
N PRO A 376 -28.37 -1.18 -1.31
CA PRO A 376 -28.75 -2.30 -0.46
C PRO A 376 -30.22 -2.71 -0.66
N ARG A 377 -30.46 -4.02 -0.66
CA ARG A 377 -31.82 -4.59 -0.64
C ARG A 377 -32.39 -4.50 0.77
N ALA A 378 -33.61 -4.97 0.97
CA ALA A 378 -34.16 -5.21 2.29
C ALA A 378 -34.00 -6.68 2.71
N ASN A 379 -34.26 -6.96 3.99
CA ASN A 379 -34.34 -8.30 4.57
C ASN A 379 -32.99 -9.05 4.58
N TYR A 380 -31.93 -8.41 5.07
CA TYR A 380 -30.70 -9.08 5.42
C TYR A 380 -30.74 -9.74 6.80
N ASP A 381 -30.09 -10.88 6.96
CA ASP A 381 -29.89 -11.57 8.23
C ASP A 381 -28.71 -11.00 9.03
N ALA A 382 -27.77 -10.38 8.34
CA ALA A 382 -26.73 -9.58 8.96
C ALA A 382 -26.23 -8.48 8.02
N VAL A 383 -25.69 -7.42 8.62
CA VAL A 383 -24.91 -6.37 7.94
C VAL A 383 -23.52 -6.33 8.55
N ILE A 384 -22.47 -6.25 7.72
CA ILE A 384 -21.09 -6.11 8.15
C ILE A 384 -20.56 -4.79 7.58
N VAL A 385 -20.26 -3.82 8.45
CA VAL A 385 -19.53 -2.61 8.06
C VAL A 385 -18.04 -2.92 8.18
N ALA A 386 -17.43 -3.21 7.03
CA ALA A 386 -16.06 -3.71 6.96
C ALA A 386 -15.03 -2.59 6.83
N VAL A 387 -15.40 -1.49 6.17
CA VAL A 387 -14.56 -0.29 5.99
C VAL A 387 -15.34 0.93 6.49
N ALA A 388 -14.68 1.80 7.26
CA ALA A 388 -15.31 2.96 7.89
C ALA A 388 -15.23 4.20 6.99
N HIS A 389 -15.86 4.13 5.78
CA HIS A 389 -15.98 5.31 4.91
C HIS A 389 -16.76 6.43 5.58
N LYS A 390 -16.43 7.68 5.23
CA LYS A 390 -17.12 8.86 5.76
C LYS A 390 -18.64 8.82 5.51
N GLU A 391 -19.07 8.24 4.38
CA GLU A 391 -20.48 8.08 4.02
C GLU A 391 -21.24 7.16 4.99
N TYR A 392 -20.53 6.32 5.76
CA TYR A 392 -21.13 5.41 6.74
C TYR A 392 -21.14 5.97 8.16
N MET A 393 -20.38 7.03 8.46
CA MET A 393 -20.19 7.54 9.82
C MET A 393 -21.47 8.08 10.46
N ASP A 394 -22.40 8.58 9.65
CA ASP A 394 -23.65 9.19 10.08
C ASP A 394 -24.86 8.24 10.01
N LEU A 395 -24.64 6.97 9.62
CA LEU A 395 -25.70 5.96 9.62
C LEU A 395 -26.07 5.60 11.06
N ASP A 396 -27.38 5.44 11.29
CA ASP A 396 -27.94 5.13 12.60
C ASP A 396 -28.58 3.74 12.67
N GLU A 397 -29.07 3.35 13.83
CA GLU A 397 -29.72 2.06 14.04
C GLU A 397 -31.00 1.91 13.22
N GLU A 398 -31.74 2.99 12.95
CA GLU A 398 -32.95 2.97 12.14
C GLU A 398 -32.66 2.59 10.70
N TYR A 399 -31.58 3.14 10.14
CA TYR A 399 -31.07 2.75 8.81
C TYR A 399 -30.80 1.24 8.71
N PHE A 400 -30.03 0.68 9.65
CA PHE A 400 -29.73 -0.75 9.63
C PHE A 400 -30.94 -1.63 9.84
N ARG A 401 -31.86 -1.23 10.71
CA ARG A 401 -33.14 -1.94 10.92
C ARG A 401 -34.03 -1.91 9.68
N GLY A 402 -34.00 -0.82 8.91
CA GLY A 402 -34.71 -0.72 7.64
C GLY A 402 -34.22 -1.69 6.56
N LEU A 403 -32.92 -2.11 6.65
CA LEU A 403 -32.33 -3.08 5.74
C LEU A 403 -32.46 -4.53 6.16
N THR A 404 -32.82 -4.82 7.43
CA THR A 404 -32.64 -6.15 8.02
C THR A 404 -34.00 -6.74 8.48
N TYR A 405 -33.98 -8.06 8.68
CA TYR A 405 -35.03 -8.71 9.46
C TYR A 405 -34.99 -8.29 10.93
N GLU A 406 -36.07 -8.52 11.68
CA GLU A 406 -36.17 -8.11 13.08
C GLU A 406 -35.03 -8.65 13.96
N HIS A 407 -34.56 -9.81 13.75
CA HIS A 407 -33.49 -10.41 14.54
C HIS A 407 -32.21 -10.56 13.67
N ALA A 408 -31.60 -9.44 13.31
CA ALA A 408 -30.36 -9.43 12.52
C ALA A 408 -29.14 -9.05 13.34
N VAL A 409 -27.96 -9.35 12.79
CA VAL A 409 -26.67 -9.01 13.38
C VAL A 409 -26.06 -7.81 12.67
N LEU A 410 -25.58 -6.81 13.41
CA LEU A 410 -24.71 -5.77 12.91
C LEU A 410 -23.27 -6.06 13.37
N GLY A 411 -22.39 -6.36 12.41
CA GLY A 411 -20.95 -6.47 12.59
C GLY A 411 -20.28 -5.15 12.22
N ASP A 412 -19.63 -4.52 13.16
CA ASP A 412 -18.93 -3.24 13.00
C ASP A 412 -17.45 -3.45 13.25
N ILE A 413 -16.69 -3.63 12.17
CA ILE A 413 -15.28 -4.05 12.28
C ILE A 413 -14.42 -2.97 12.95
N LYS A 414 -14.75 -1.70 12.75
CA LYS A 414 -14.00 -0.56 13.27
C LYS A 414 -14.59 0.05 14.55
N GLY A 415 -15.73 -0.44 15.02
CA GLY A 415 -16.39 0.05 16.24
C GLY A 415 -16.96 1.46 16.13
N ILE A 416 -17.31 1.93 14.93
CA ILE A 416 -17.79 3.32 14.69
C ILE A 416 -19.22 3.55 15.23
N TYR A 417 -19.99 2.49 15.44
CA TYR A 417 -21.35 2.55 15.99
C TYR A 417 -21.41 2.11 17.45
N ARG A 418 -20.26 1.93 18.12
CA ARG A 418 -20.21 1.56 19.53
C ARG A 418 -21.00 2.57 20.40
N GLY A 419 -21.89 2.07 21.24
CA GLY A 419 -22.79 2.90 22.07
C GLY A 419 -23.94 3.58 21.32
N LYS A 420 -24.09 3.35 20.01
CA LYS A 420 -25.18 3.90 19.19
C LYS A 420 -26.24 2.84 18.82
N ILE A 421 -25.93 1.55 18.97
CA ILE A 421 -26.82 0.43 18.60
C ILE A 421 -27.31 -0.26 19.86
N HIS A 422 -28.62 -0.32 20.05
CA HIS A 422 -29.26 -0.79 21.28
C HIS A 422 -30.32 -1.90 21.06
N LEU A 423 -30.96 -1.91 19.91
CA LEU A 423 -32.08 -2.82 19.59
C LEU A 423 -31.63 -3.99 18.71
N MET A 424 -30.54 -3.84 17.97
CA MET A 424 -29.96 -4.88 17.12
C MET A 424 -28.90 -5.69 17.89
N LYS A 425 -28.65 -6.92 17.43
CA LYS A 425 -27.49 -7.71 17.92
C LYS A 425 -26.21 -7.11 17.36
N TYR A 426 -25.57 -6.27 18.16
CA TYR A 426 -24.31 -5.61 17.79
C TYR A 426 -23.08 -6.44 18.13
N TRP A 427 -22.04 -6.34 17.30
CA TRP A 427 -20.71 -6.87 17.56
C TRP A 427 -19.64 -6.05 16.85
N SER A 428 -18.51 -5.81 17.52
CA SER A 428 -17.28 -5.24 16.95
C SER A 428 -16.07 -6.12 17.27
N LEU A 429 -14.93 -5.87 16.61
CA LEU A 429 -13.64 -6.51 16.93
C LEU A 429 -13.17 -6.15 18.34
#